data_d006655430f06694c3e27823af741d19
#
_entry.id   d006655430f06694c3e27823af741d19
#
_cell.length_a   1.000
_cell.length_b   1.000
_cell.length_c   1.000
_cell.angle_alpha   90.00
_cell.angle_beta   90.00
_cell.angle_gamma   90.00
#
_symmetry.space_group_name_H-M   'P 1'
#
loop_
_entity.id
_entity.type
_entity.pdbx_description
1 polymer ?
#
loop_
_entity_poly.entity_id
_entity_poly.type
_entity_poly.pdbx_seq_one_letter_code
_entity_poly.pdbx_strand_id
1 'polypeptide(L)'
;MKESEIAYVLKSYPRMSETFIANEIYLLEKRGLRLRLFSLLDLTDPQRHAVVDATKAPVHYLPQFTSLSETWFPIWLWKNAPPFFRSQWRLLKTRPATYLSTLLMALRFAFSYRTGSWWQPEKSFFKEFLQAGFIAEQVLAVGTIRHLHAHFCHSATTVAMMASRLSGLPFSFTAHAKDIYVQTLNPGDLLPTKLRRAKFAVTCTGANQKHLAGLGVNGTPIHTVYHGLNVRQFVPRQSAELESATPLLLTVGRMVEKKGFPVLLQACRLLKNGGQRFHCLFVSGAGVGEQQIISLIQELGLADVVTVQPAVTQEELQAIYHQATLFVLPCQIAENGDRDGIPNVLVEAMATGLPVVSTTVSGIPELIEDGVSGLLVPEKDAQALAAAIARLLASAELRHTLGNAAREKVCHLFDAEENIQTLHRLFLDCLKS
;
A
#
# COMPACT_ATOMS: atom_id res chain seq x y z
N MET A 1 -18.21 -27.76 -16.70
CA MET A 1 -17.03 -26.93 -17.08
C MET A 1 -16.25 -26.62 -15.81
N LYS A 2 -14.92 -26.73 -15.82
CA LYS A 2 -14.11 -26.27 -14.69
C LYS A 2 -14.33 -24.77 -14.54
N GLU A 3 -14.67 -24.32 -13.33
CA GLU A 3 -14.89 -22.88 -13.08
C GLU A 3 -13.61 -22.08 -13.27
N SER A 4 -13.73 -20.90 -13.90
CA SER A 4 -12.60 -20.03 -14.23
C SER A 4 -12.02 -19.39 -12.99
N GLU A 5 -10.70 -19.19 -12.96
CA GLU A 5 -9.93 -18.61 -11.84
C GLU A 5 -9.18 -17.36 -12.27
N ILE A 6 -8.93 -16.47 -11.30
CA ILE A 6 -7.98 -15.36 -11.41
C ILE A 6 -6.71 -15.73 -10.63
N ALA A 7 -5.55 -15.57 -11.23
CA ALA A 7 -4.28 -15.75 -10.54
C ALA A 7 -3.75 -14.42 -10.00
N TYR A 8 -3.49 -14.35 -8.72
CA TYR A 8 -2.83 -13.22 -8.06
C TYR A 8 -1.32 -13.44 -8.00
N VAL A 9 -0.54 -12.44 -8.41
CA VAL A 9 0.91 -12.42 -8.30
C VAL A 9 1.30 -11.42 -7.23
N LEU A 10 1.77 -11.92 -6.11
CA LEU A 10 2.05 -11.15 -4.89
C LEU A 10 3.56 -11.20 -4.58
N LYS A 11 4.12 -10.07 -4.13
CA LYS A 11 5.52 -10.04 -3.72
C LYS A 11 5.79 -11.03 -2.58
N SER A 12 4.91 -11.05 -1.60
CA SER A 12 4.87 -12.00 -0.47
C SER A 12 3.45 -12.03 0.11
N TYR A 13 3.03 -13.19 0.62
CA TYR A 13 1.72 -13.36 1.25
C TYR A 13 1.77 -14.55 2.22
N PRO A 14 1.18 -14.43 3.42
CA PRO A 14 0.58 -13.24 4.02
C PRO A 14 1.64 -12.29 4.59
N ARG A 15 1.27 -10.99 4.74
CA ARG A 15 2.09 -9.99 5.45
C ARG A 15 1.25 -9.17 6.42
N MET A 16 1.76 -9.00 7.63
CA MET A 16 1.11 -8.19 8.67
C MET A 16 0.87 -6.73 8.24
N SER A 17 1.82 -6.14 7.48
CA SER A 17 1.72 -4.75 7.03
C SER A 17 0.84 -4.53 5.80
N GLU A 18 0.30 -5.58 5.19
CA GLU A 18 -0.46 -5.55 3.93
C GLU A 18 -1.86 -6.15 4.09
N THR A 19 -2.53 -5.85 5.22
CA THR A 19 -3.89 -6.34 5.54
C THR A 19 -4.92 -6.03 4.46
N PHE A 20 -4.75 -4.92 3.75
CA PHE A 20 -5.64 -4.53 2.66
C PHE A 20 -5.67 -5.55 1.52
N ILE A 21 -4.54 -6.22 1.22
CA ILE A 21 -4.49 -7.30 0.20
C ILE A 21 -5.26 -8.52 0.69
N ALA A 22 -5.07 -8.92 1.96
CA ALA A 22 -5.80 -10.04 2.54
C ALA A 22 -7.32 -9.79 2.57
N ASN A 23 -7.73 -8.58 2.96
CA ASN A 23 -9.13 -8.17 2.93
C ASN A 23 -9.71 -8.16 1.51
N GLU A 24 -8.96 -7.66 0.52
CA GLU A 24 -9.37 -7.68 -0.89
C GLU A 24 -9.62 -9.11 -1.37
N ILE A 25 -8.67 -10.02 -1.15
CA ILE A 25 -8.77 -11.43 -1.52
C ILE A 25 -9.99 -12.07 -0.85
N TYR A 26 -10.15 -11.89 0.45
CA TYR A 26 -11.30 -12.43 1.21
C TYR A 26 -12.64 -11.91 0.67
N LEU A 27 -12.75 -10.61 0.41
CA LEU A 27 -13.99 -10.01 -0.10
C LEU A 27 -14.34 -10.48 -1.52
N LEU A 28 -13.34 -10.69 -2.37
CA LEU A 28 -13.54 -11.25 -3.71
C LEU A 28 -14.02 -12.71 -3.66
N GLU A 29 -13.42 -13.53 -2.78
CA GLU A 29 -13.87 -14.90 -2.55
C GLU A 29 -15.29 -14.97 -1.98
N LYS A 30 -15.62 -14.10 -1.01
CA LYS A 30 -16.96 -13.96 -0.45
C LYS A 30 -18.00 -13.63 -1.54
N ARG A 31 -17.59 -12.95 -2.62
CA ARG A 31 -18.43 -12.63 -3.79
C ARG A 31 -18.41 -13.71 -4.88
N GLY A 32 -17.81 -14.88 -4.59
CA GLY A 32 -17.84 -16.06 -5.46
C GLY A 32 -16.72 -16.15 -6.49
N LEU A 33 -15.71 -15.27 -6.47
CA LEU A 33 -14.54 -15.43 -7.33
C LEU A 33 -13.62 -16.52 -6.79
N ARG A 34 -13.09 -17.33 -7.71
CA ARG A 34 -12.03 -18.27 -7.41
C ARG A 34 -10.67 -17.65 -7.68
N LEU A 35 -9.85 -17.61 -6.66
CA LEU A 35 -8.52 -17.03 -6.70
C LEU A 35 -7.46 -18.10 -6.51
N ARG A 36 -6.29 -17.89 -7.11
CA ARG A 36 -5.08 -18.69 -6.91
C ARG A 36 -3.91 -17.73 -6.70
N LEU A 37 -3.23 -17.86 -5.57
CA LEU A 37 -2.22 -16.93 -5.16
C LEU A 37 -0.81 -17.48 -5.48
N PHE A 38 0.02 -16.68 -6.14
CA PHE A 38 1.43 -16.94 -6.35
C PHE A 38 2.24 -15.93 -5.55
N SER A 39 2.93 -16.42 -4.51
CA SER A 39 3.80 -15.59 -3.68
C SER A 39 5.25 -15.73 -4.16
N LEU A 40 5.84 -14.59 -4.57
CA LEU A 40 7.22 -14.56 -5.07
C LEU A 40 8.24 -14.81 -3.96
N LEU A 41 7.92 -14.45 -2.72
CA LEU A 41 8.74 -14.68 -1.54
C LEU A 41 7.94 -15.49 -0.52
N ASP A 42 8.62 -16.42 0.13
CA ASP A 42 8.12 -17.13 1.29
C ASP A 42 8.62 -16.42 2.56
N LEU A 43 7.87 -15.41 2.98
CA LEU A 43 8.09 -14.69 4.23
C LEU A 43 6.92 -15.05 5.15
N THR A 44 7.02 -16.19 5.80
CA THR A 44 6.03 -16.60 6.81
C THR A 44 6.20 -15.74 8.06
N ASP A 45 5.34 -14.75 8.20
CA ASP A 45 5.18 -14.00 9.44
C ASP A 45 4.53 -14.94 10.47
N PRO A 46 5.10 -15.10 11.68
CA PRO A 46 4.55 -16.00 12.70
C PRO A 46 3.17 -15.56 13.18
N GLN A 47 2.85 -14.29 13.10
CA GLN A 47 1.54 -13.73 13.41
C GLN A 47 0.73 -13.54 12.12
N ARG A 48 -0.53 -13.97 12.14
CA ARG A 48 -1.46 -13.84 11.01
C ARG A 48 -2.71 -13.10 11.44
N HIS A 49 -3.26 -12.28 10.57
CA HIS A 49 -4.58 -11.69 10.77
C HIS A 49 -5.67 -12.74 10.54
N ALA A 50 -6.74 -12.69 11.31
CA ALA A 50 -7.88 -13.63 11.18
C ALA A 50 -8.47 -13.70 9.76
N VAL A 51 -8.41 -12.62 8.99
CA VAL A 51 -8.86 -12.58 7.59
C VAL A 51 -8.04 -13.51 6.68
N VAL A 52 -6.76 -13.72 6.99
CA VAL A 52 -5.89 -14.65 6.23
C VAL A 52 -6.36 -16.09 6.45
N ASP A 53 -6.72 -16.45 7.67
CA ASP A 53 -7.21 -17.79 8.01
C ASP A 53 -8.60 -18.06 7.42
N ALA A 54 -9.38 -17.01 7.16
CA ALA A 54 -10.68 -17.09 6.49
C ALA A 54 -10.57 -17.21 4.97
N THR A 55 -9.39 -16.97 4.37
CA THR A 55 -9.15 -17.06 2.93
C THR A 55 -8.99 -18.52 2.50
N LYS A 56 -9.66 -18.91 1.41
CA LYS A 56 -9.68 -20.29 0.87
C LYS A 56 -8.73 -20.48 -0.32
N ALA A 57 -8.29 -19.40 -0.95
CA ALA A 57 -7.44 -19.43 -2.14
C ALA A 57 -6.12 -20.18 -1.86
N PRO A 58 -5.77 -21.18 -2.69
CA PRO A 58 -4.51 -21.89 -2.54
C PRO A 58 -3.33 -20.95 -2.81
N VAL A 59 -2.36 -20.96 -1.90
CA VAL A 59 -1.12 -20.17 -2.01
C VAL A 59 0.00 -21.07 -2.56
N HIS A 60 0.61 -20.64 -3.65
CA HIS A 60 1.79 -21.28 -4.25
C HIS A 60 3.01 -20.41 -4.03
N TYR A 61 3.93 -20.86 -3.18
CA TYR A 61 5.21 -20.20 -2.96
C TYR A 61 6.18 -20.59 -4.06
N LEU A 62 6.86 -19.60 -4.64
CA LEU A 62 7.88 -19.84 -5.64
C LEU A 62 9.18 -20.29 -4.99
N PRO A 63 10.04 -21.04 -5.72
CA PRO A 63 11.39 -21.33 -5.25
C PRO A 63 12.14 -20.04 -4.90
N GLN A 64 12.83 -20.03 -3.75
CA GLN A 64 13.48 -18.85 -3.23
C GLN A 64 14.87 -18.65 -3.85
N PHE A 65 15.29 -17.40 -3.95
CA PHE A 65 16.58 -17.00 -4.49
C PHE A 65 17.56 -16.64 -3.37
N THR A 66 18.83 -16.91 -3.58
CA THR A 66 19.91 -16.35 -2.76
C THR A 66 20.04 -14.85 -3.03
N SER A 67 20.73 -14.11 -2.12
CA SER A 67 20.91 -12.67 -2.25
C SER A 67 21.39 -12.25 -3.64
N LEU A 68 20.83 -11.16 -4.17
CA LEU A 68 21.22 -10.60 -5.47
C LEU A 68 22.54 -9.81 -5.40
N SER A 69 22.93 -9.33 -4.21
CA SER A 69 24.02 -8.36 -4.04
C SER A 69 25.42 -9.00 -3.98
N GLU A 70 25.54 -10.25 -3.54
CA GLU A 70 26.82 -10.81 -3.06
C GLU A 70 27.60 -11.64 -4.07
N THR A 71 27.02 -12.00 -5.23
CA THR A 71 27.69 -12.94 -6.17
C THR A 71 27.70 -12.40 -7.60
N TRP A 72 28.77 -12.71 -8.34
CA TRP A 72 28.86 -12.44 -9.77
C TRP A 72 27.71 -13.12 -10.53
N PHE A 73 27.16 -12.46 -11.56
CA PHE A 73 25.93 -12.88 -12.24
C PHE A 73 25.91 -14.34 -12.74
N PRO A 74 26.95 -14.88 -13.42
CA PRO A 74 26.94 -16.28 -13.86
C PRO A 74 26.89 -17.28 -12.71
N ILE A 75 27.60 -17.01 -11.62
CA ILE A 75 27.60 -17.87 -10.42
C ILE A 75 26.20 -17.79 -9.76
N TRP A 76 25.62 -16.59 -9.66
CA TRP A 76 24.28 -16.41 -9.13
C TRP A 76 23.24 -17.18 -9.96
N LEU A 77 23.32 -17.10 -11.29
CA LEU A 77 22.40 -17.80 -12.18
C LEU A 77 22.53 -19.32 -12.03
N TRP A 78 23.78 -19.85 -11.99
CA TRP A 78 24.03 -21.27 -11.80
C TRP A 78 23.46 -21.80 -10.49
N LYS A 79 23.52 -21.04 -9.40
CA LYS A 79 22.97 -21.42 -8.10
C LYS A 79 21.44 -21.38 -8.06
N ASN A 80 20.83 -20.43 -8.76
CA ASN A 80 19.41 -20.11 -8.60
C ASN A 80 18.51 -20.62 -9.73
N ALA A 81 19.04 -20.94 -10.92
CA ALA A 81 18.23 -21.40 -12.05
C ALA A 81 17.71 -22.86 -11.92
N PRO A 82 18.40 -23.82 -11.25
CA PRO A 82 17.98 -25.22 -11.25
C PRO A 82 16.53 -25.47 -10.83
N PRO A 83 15.98 -24.85 -9.78
CA PRO A 83 14.58 -25.05 -9.39
C PRO A 83 13.56 -24.64 -10.45
N PHE A 84 13.96 -23.75 -11.37
CA PHE A 84 13.12 -23.23 -12.44
C PHE A 84 13.33 -23.97 -13.79
N PHE A 85 14.35 -24.83 -13.89
CA PHE A 85 14.75 -25.44 -15.16
C PHE A 85 13.61 -26.18 -15.86
N ARG A 86 12.83 -26.97 -15.10
CA ARG A 86 11.70 -27.75 -15.66
C ARG A 86 10.67 -26.86 -16.35
N SER A 87 10.24 -25.78 -15.71
CA SER A 87 9.27 -24.85 -16.26
C SER A 87 9.82 -24.08 -17.47
N GLN A 88 11.06 -23.61 -17.39
CA GLN A 88 11.73 -22.93 -18.51
C GLN A 88 11.86 -23.86 -19.72
N TRP A 89 12.28 -25.10 -19.50
CA TRP A 89 12.44 -26.10 -20.56
C TRP A 89 11.13 -26.48 -21.24
N ARG A 90 10.06 -26.64 -20.47
CA ARG A 90 8.72 -26.92 -21.01
C ARG A 90 8.23 -25.77 -21.89
N LEU A 91 8.37 -24.53 -21.42
CA LEU A 91 7.97 -23.34 -22.18
C LEU A 91 8.80 -23.17 -23.44
N LEU A 92 10.12 -23.41 -23.38
CA LEU A 92 10.98 -23.35 -24.55
C LEU A 92 10.57 -24.39 -25.61
N LYS A 93 10.18 -25.61 -25.21
CA LYS A 93 9.70 -26.64 -26.12
C LYS A 93 8.32 -26.37 -26.72
N THR A 94 7.39 -25.88 -25.90
CA THR A 94 5.97 -25.72 -26.30
C THR A 94 5.68 -24.37 -26.95
N ARG A 95 6.43 -23.33 -26.60
CA ARG A 95 6.23 -21.94 -27.04
C ARG A 95 7.57 -21.22 -27.36
N PRO A 96 8.42 -21.76 -28.24
CA PRO A 96 9.79 -21.28 -28.41
C PRO A 96 9.89 -19.80 -28.81
N ALA A 97 9.07 -19.36 -29.76
CA ALA A 97 9.09 -17.96 -30.22
C ALA A 97 8.73 -16.97 -29.10
N THR A 98 7.69 -17.30 -28.33
CA THR A 98 7.23 -16.47 -27.21
C THR A 98 8.26 -16.48 -26.08
N TYR A 99 8.85 -17.64 -25.81
CA TYR A 99 9.90 -17.79 -24.78
C TYR A 99 11.13 -16.93 -25.13
N LEU A 100 11.70 -17.10 -26.35
CA LEU A 100 12.87 -16.36 -26.78
C LEU A 100 12.62 -14.84 -26.83
N SER A 101 11.45 -14.42 -27.34
CA SER A 101 11.11 -12.99 -27.36
C SER A 101 10.89 -12.39 -25.96
N THR A 102 10.45 -13.19 -24.98
CA THR A 102 10.33 -12.74 -23.58
C THR A 102 11.70 -12.71 -22.89
N LEU A 103 12.57 -13.67 -23.19
CA LEU A 103 13.95 -13.65 -22.73
C LEU A 103 14.71 -12.42 -23.27
N LEU A 104 14.57 -12.11 -24.55
CA LEU A 104 15.14 -10.89 -25.14
C LEU A 104 14.60 -9.62 -24.49
N MET A 105 13.31 -9.58 -24.14
CA MET A 105 12.74 -8.48 -23.39
C MET A 105 13.36 -8.36 -21.99
N ALA A 106 13.56 -9.47 -21.26
CA ALA A 106 14.20 -9.47 -19.96
C ALA A 106 15.66 -9.01 -20.04
N LEU A 107 16.41 -9.47 -21.06
CA LEU A 107 17.76 -9.02 -21.37
C LEU A 107 17.79 -7.51 -21.64
N ARG A 108 16.90 -7.02 -22.52
CA ARG A 108 16.80 -5.59 -22.79
C ARG A 108 16.56 -4.78 -21.54
N PHE A 109 15.63 -5.20 -20.67
CA PHE A 109 15.34 -4.51 -19.41
C PHE A 109 16.56 -4.54 -18.48
N ALA A 110 17.25 -5.68 -18.37
CA ALA A 110 18.43 -5.83 -17.51
C ALA A 110 19.57 -4.87 -17.90
N PHE A 111 19.69 -4.52 -19.18
CA PHE A 111 20.69 -3.56 -19.65
C PHE A 111 20.18 -2.12 -19.71
N SER A 112 18.88 -1.89 -20.01
CA SER A 112 18.30 -0.55 -20.13
C SER A 112 18.04 0.11 -18.78
N TYR A 113 17.68 -0.67 -17.76
CA TYR A 113 17.26 -0.16 -16.43
C TYR A 113 18.27 -0.51 -15.33
N ARG A 114 19.53 -0.71 -15.68
CA ARG A 114 20.59 -0.95 -14.71
C ARG A 114 20.86 0.29 -13.84
N THR A 115 21.08 0.07 -12.57
CA THR A 115 21.40 1.11 -11.58
C THR A 115 22.88 1.12 -11.19
N GLY A 116 23.65 0.10 -11.63
CA GLY A 116 25.06 -0.08 -11.32
C GLY A 116 26.00 0.11 -12.52
N SER A 117 27.13 -0.60 -12.52
CA SER A 117 28.15 -0.53 -13.56
C SER A 117 27.57 -0.84 -14.95
N TRP A 118 28.03 -0.11 -15.99
CA TRP A 118 27.53 -0.21 -17.36
C TRP A 118 27.67 -1.62 -18.00
N TRP A 119 28.54 -2.47 -17.48
CA TRP A 119 28.83 -3.83 -17.95
C TRP A 119 28.05 -4.93 -17.21
N GLN A 120 27.46 -4.63 -16.06
CA GLN A 120 26.68 -5.60 -15.30
C GLN A 120 25.19 -5.43 -15.54
N PRO A 121 24.50 -6.50 -15.98
CA PRO A 121 23.05 -6.46 -16.13
C PRO A 121 22.36 -6.41 -14.76
N GLU A 122 21.22 -5.74 -14.69
CA GLU A 122 20.37 -5.77 -13.49
C GLU A 122 19.78 -7.17 -13.28
N LYS A 123 20.25 -7.88 -12.25
CA LYS A 123 19.90 -9.28 -11.97
C LYS A 123 18.42 -9.48 -11.66
N SER A 124 17.74 -8.45 -11.18
CA SER A 124 16.33 -8.52 -10.83
C SER A 124 15.47 -8.97 -12.00
N PHE A 125 15.74 -8.50 -13.22
CA PHE A 125 14.96 -8.88 -14.41
C PHE A 125 15.16 -10.34 -14.83
N PHE A 126 16.34 -10.93 -14.58
CA PHE A 126 16.54 -12.37 -14.78
C PHE A 126 15.79 -13.20 -13.75
N LYS A 127 15.83 -12.79 -12.48
CA LYS A 127 15.03 -13.38 -11.42
C LYS A 127 13.55 -13.36 -11.78
N GLU A 128 13.05 -12.19 -12.18
CA GLU A 128 11.64 -11.98 -12.56
C GLU A 128 11.26 -12.81 -13.78
N PHE A 129 12.15 -12.98 -14.76
CA PHE A 129 11.93 -13.87 -15.90
C PHE A 129 11.82 -15.35 -15.47
N LEU A 130 12.68 -15.83 -14.58
CA LEU A 130 12.61 -17.21 -14.07
C LEU A 130 11.30 -17.43 -13.30
N GLN A 131 10.91 -16.49 -12.45
CA GLN A 131 9.63 -16.51 -11.73
C GLN A 131 8.43 -16.49 -12.68
N ALA A 132 8.47 -15.64 -13.70
CA ALA A 132 7.42 -15.54 -14.71
C ALA A 132 7.25 -16.86 -15.50
N GLY A 133 8.35 -17.51 -15.86
CA GLY A 133 8.30 -18.82 -16.53
C GLY A 133 7.71 -19.92 -15.63
N PHE A 134 8.03 -19.89 -14.34
CA PHE A 134 7.42 -20.81 -13.38
C PHE A 134 5.91 -20.60 -13.28
N ILE A 135 5.45 -19.37 -13.09
CA ILE A 135 4.02 -19.03 -13.02
C ILE A 135 3.31 -19.39 -14.34
N ALA A 136 3.88 -19.04 -15.49
CA ALA A 136 3.28 -19.32 -16.79
C ALA A 136 3.08 -20.84 -17.02
N GLU A 137 4.07 -21.66 -16.65
CA GLU A 137 3.95 -23.13 -16.75
C GLU A 137 2.84 -23.67 -15.86
N GLN A 138 2.77 -23.21 -14.60
CA GLN A 138 1.73 -23.63 -13.66
C GLN A 138 0.33 -23.21 -14.14
N VAL A 139 0.19 -21.98 -14.61
CA VAL A 139 -1.06 -21.42 -15.13
C VAL A 139 -1.58 -22.23 -16.35
N LEU A 140 -0.67 -22.57 -17.26
CA LEU A 140 -0.98 -23.39 -18.43
C LEU A 140 -1.34 -24.84 -18.04
N ALA A 141 -0.67 -25.41 -17.03
CA ALA A 141 -0.94 -26.75 -16.54
C ALA A 141 -2.30 -26.86 -15.86
N VAL A 142 -2.70 -25.86 -15.09
CA VAL A 142 -3.99 -25.79 -14.40
C VAL A 142 -5.13 -25.64 -15.41
N GLY A 143 -4.99 -24.77 -16.40
CA GLY A 143 -5.92 -24.57 -17.51
C GLY A 143 -7.26 -23.90 -17.16
N THR A 144 -7.52 -23.56 -15.89
CA THR A 144 -8.72 -22.83 -15.44
C THR A 144 -8.48 -21.32 -15.31
N ILE A 145 -7.24 -20.91 -15.20
CA ILE A 145 -6.87 -19.49 -15.03
C ILE A 145 -7.12 -18.73 -16.33
N ARG A 146 -7.80 -17.59 -16.22
CA ARG A 146 -8.14 -16.72 -17.37
C ARG A 146 -7.47 -15.36 -17.33
N HIS A 147 -6.97 -14.93 -16.17
CA HIS A 147 -6.37 -13.61 -15.98
C HIS A 147 -5.32 -13.66 -14.88
N LEU A 148 -4.29 -12.82 -15.02
CA LEU A 148 -3.26 -12.59 -14.02
C LEU A 148 -3.46 -11.20 -13.41
N HIS A 149 -3.46 -11.09 -12.10
CA HIS A 149 -3.51 -9.80 -11.42
C HIS A 149 -2.35 -9.66 -10.44
N ALA A 150 -1.60 -8.56 -10.52
CA ALA A 150 -0.47 -8.32 -9.64
C ALA A 150 -0.75 -7.19 -8.64
N HIS A 151 -0.31 -7.35 -7.40
CA HIS A 151 -0.22 -6.24 -6.47
C HIS A 151 1.18 -5.63 -6.46
N PHE A 152 1.22 -4.31 -6.47
CA PHE A 152 2.37 -3.42 -6.65
C PHE A 152 2.89 -3.40 -8.10
N CYS A 153 3.01 -2.20 -8.65
CA CYS A 153 3.43 -2.00 -10.04
C CYS A 153 4.94 -2.18 -10.27
N HIS A 154 5.74 -2.57 -9.25
CA HIS A 154 7.16 -2.89 -9.43
C HIS A 154 7.37 -4.38 -9.77
N SER A 155 8.12 -5.16 -9.02
CA SER A 155 8.57 -6.52 -9.41
C SER A 155 7.42 -7.51 -9.67
N ALA A 156 6.37 -7.54 -8.84
CA ALA A 156 5.24 -8.44 -9.04
C ALA A 156 4.56 -8.22 -10.40
N THR A 157 4.38 -6.95 -10.80
CA THR A 157 3.83 -6.60 -12.12
C THR A 157 4.79 -6.93 -13.26
N THR A 158 6.12 -6.80 -13.08
CA THR A 158 7.07 -7.24 -14.09
C THR A 158 6.96 -8.75 -14.33
N VAL A 159 6.87 -9.52 -13.24
CA VAL A 159 6.65 -10.98 -13.31
C VAL A 159 5.33 -11.30 -14.00
N ALA A 160 4.23 -10.64 -13.62
CA ALA A 160 2.92 -10.86 -14.23
C ALA A 160 2.92 -10.51 -15.73
N MET A 161 3.55 -9.40 -16.13
CA MET A 161 3.70 -8.98 -17.53
C MET A 161 4.48 -10.01 -18.36
N MET A 162 5.58 -10.55 -17.83
CA MET A 162 6.35 -11.60 -18.50
C MET A 162 5.60 -12.93 -18.53
N ALA A 163 4.91 -13.30 -17.43
CA ALA A 163 4.08 -14.51 -17.36
C ALA A 163 2.88 -14.43 -18.30
N SER A 164 2.24 -13.26 -18.43
CA SER A 164 1.20 -12.96 -19.40
C SER A 164 1.68 -13.23 -20.84
N ARG A 165 2.85 -12.71 -21.18
CA ARG A 165 3.45 -12.93 -22.50
C ARG A 165 3.74 -14.41 -22.76
N LEU A 166 4.28 -15.15 -21.78
CA LEU A 166 4.62 -16.57 -21.89
C LEU A 166 3.37 -17.46 -21.95
N SER A 167 2.34 -17.15 -21.18
CA SER A 167 1.10 -17.95 -21.13
C SER A 167 0.09 -17.56 -22.20
N GLY A 168 0.13 -16.33 -22.72
CA GLY A 168 -0.88 -15.75 -23.61
C GLY A 168 -2.11 -15.21 -22.87
N LEU A 169 -2.14 -15.24 -21.54
CA LEU A 169 -3.24 -14.71 -20.74
C LEU A 169 -3.08 -13.20 -20.51
N PRO A 170 -4.17 -12.43 -20.49
CA PRO A 170 -4.11 -11.02 -20.14
C PRO A 170 -3.71 -10.81 -18.67
N PHE A 171 -3.13 -9.64 -18.38
CA PHE A 171 -2.84 -9.25 -17.00
C PHE A 171 -3.34 -7.85 -16.68
N SER A 172 -3.51 -7.59 -15.39
CA SER A 172 -3.75 -6.29 -14.78
C SER A 172 -2.94 -6.15 -13.49
N PHE A 173 -2.95 -4.97 -12.91
CA PHE A 173 -2.25 -4.77 -11.63
C PHE A 173 -2.88 -3.65 -10.81
N THR A 174 -2.70 -3.74 -9.48
CA THR A 174 -2.98 -2.65 -8.54
C THR A 174 -1.67 -1.95 -8.16
N ALA A 175 -1.63 -0.63 -8.36
CA ALA A 175 -0.50 0.23 -8.05
C ALA A 175 -0.78 1.09 -6.82
N HIS A 176 0.24 1.24 -5.95
CA HIS A 176 0.16 2.02 -4.71
C HIS A 176 1.10 3.21 -4.76
N ALA A 177 0.92 4.21 -3.89
CA ALA A 177 1.68 5.44 -3.96
C ALA A 177 3.21 5.20 -3.98
N LYS A 178 3.74 4.36 -3.08
CA LYS A 178 5.18 4.10 -3.02
C LYS A 178 5.76 3.60 -4.36
N ASP A 179 5.13 2.62 -4.97
CA ASP A 179 5.64 1.98 -6.18
C ASP A 179 5.32 2.78 -7.46
N ILE A 180 4.43 3.76 -7.38
CA ILE A 180 4.18 4.74 -8.44
C ILE A 180 5.25 5.85 -8.44
N TYR A 181 5.55 6.42 -7.26
CA TYR A 181 6.33 7.64 -7.14
C TYR A 181 7.81 7.43 -6.88
N VAL A 182 8.23 6.29 -6.31
CA VAL A 182 9.65 5.99 -6.09
C VAL A 182 10.27 5.47 -7.39
N GLN A 183 11.00 6.35 -8.06
CA GLN A 183 11.57 6.10 -9.40
C GLN A 183 12.49 4.88 -9.47
N THR A 184 13.20 4.56 -8.39
CA THR A 184 14.10 3.39 -8.35
C THR A 184 13.36 2.06 -8.42
N LEU A 185 12.05 2.04 -8.11
CA LEU A 185 11.21 0.84 -8.21
C LEU A 185 10.71 0.58 -9.64
N ASN A 186 10.59 1.64 -10.45
CA ASN A 186 10.23 1.56 -11.86
C ASN A 186 11.09 2.56 -12.65
N PRO A 187 12.37 2.25 -12.91
CA PRO A 187 13.29 3.17 -13.56
C PRO A 187 12.88 3.46 -15.02
N GLY A 188 13.12 4.71 -15.44
CA GLY A 188 12.87 5.16 -16.81
C GLY A 188 11.41 5.01 -17.24
N ASP A 189 11.18 4.38 -18.38
CA ASP A 189 9.83 4.15 -18.94
C ASP A 189 9.24 2.77 -18.61
N LEU A 190 9.73 2.11 -17.55
CA LEU A 190 9.27 0.77 -17.18
C LEU A 190 7.80 0.75 -16.77
N LEU A 191 7.35 1.74 -15.96
CA LEU A 191 5.94 1.84 -15.54
C LEU A 191 5.01 2.15 -16.72
N PRO A 192 5.28 3.14 -17.60
CA PRO A 192 4.55 3.31 -18.87
C PRO A 192 4.52 2.04 -19.72
N THR A 193 5.61 1.29 -19.78
CA THR A 193 5.69 0.03 -20.53
C THR A 193 4.76 -1.06 -19.97
N LYS A 194 4.65 -1.18 -18.64
CA LYS A 194 3.72 -2.09 -17.97
C LYS A 194 2.26 -1.68 -18.22
N LEU A 195 1.96 -0.37 -18.09
CA LEU A 195 0.63 0.17 -18.36
C LEU A 195 0.18 -0.16 -19.78
N ARG A 196 0.99 0.16 -20.82
CA ARG A 196 0.64 -0.12 -22.23
C ARG A 196 0.32 -1.59 -22.52
N ARG A 197 0.76 -2.52 -21.69
CA ARG A 197 0.57 -3.97 -21.90
C ARG A 197 -0.51 -4.57 -21.01
N ALA A 198 -0.93 -3.87 -19.97
CA ALA A 198 -1.97 -4.31 -19.07
C ALA A 198 -3.37 -4.18 -19.70
N LYS A 199 -4.27 -5.11 -19.40
CA LYS A 199 -5.68 -5.01 -19.78
C LYS A 199 -6.35 -3.81 -19.10
N PHE A 200 -6.01 -3.58 -17.83
CA PHE A 200 -6.34 -2.40 -17.03
C PHE A 200 -5.37 -2.27 -15.86
N ALA A 201 -5.35 -1.11 -15.24
CA ALA A 201 -4.66 -0.87 -13.98
C ALA A 201 -5.65 -0.37 -12.92
N VAL A 202 -5.37 -0.67 -11.67
CA VAL A 202 -6.12 -0.19 -10.51
C VAL A 202 -5.19 0.60 -9.61
N THR A 203 -5.71 1.61 -8.94
CA THR A 203 -4.99 2.34 -7.90
C THR A 203 -5.94 2.77 -6.79
N CYS A 204 -5.40 3.11 -5.64
CA CYS A 204 -6.18 3.36 -4.42
C CYS A 204 -6.55 4.84 -4.20
N THR A 205 -6.24 5.74 -5.14
CA THR A 205 -6.61 7.17 -5.05
C THR A 205 -6.78 7.79 -6.44
N GLY A 206 -7.62 8.82 -6.55
CA GLY A 206 -7.77 9.63 -7.77
C GLY A 206 -6.50 10.40 -8.11
N ALA A 207 -5.73 10.85 -7.10
CA ALA A 207 -4.44 11.48 -7.30
C ALA A 207 -3.46 10.55 -8.03
N ASN A 208 -3.39 9.28 -7.62
CA ASN A 208 -2.58 8.27 -8.31
C ASN A 208 -3.09 7.99 -9.71
N GLN A 209 -4.42 7.88 -9.88
CA GLN A 209 -5.04 7.68 -11.20
C GLN A 209 -4.66 8.82 -12.15
N LYS A 210 -4.79 10.06 -11.70
CA LYS A 210 -4.42 11.25 -12.49
C LYS A 210 -2.93 11.23 -12.88
N HIS A 211 -2.06 10.87 -11.94
CA HIS A 211 -0.63 10.75 -12.20
C HIS A 211 -0.33 9.66 -13.25
N LEU A 212 -0.89 8.46 -13.08
CA LEU A 212 -0.69 7.35 -14.02
C LEU A 212 -1.24 7.67 -15.42
N ALA A 213 -2.40 8.33 -15.51
CA ALA A 213 -2.95 8.80 -16.78
C ALA A 213 -2.04 9.84 -17.46
N GLY A 214 -1.39 10.71 -16.66
CA GLY A 214 -0.42 11.69 -17.13
C GLY A 214 0.89 11.12 -17.70
N LEU A 215 1.17 9.81 -17.52
CA LEU A 215 2.35 9.16 -18.10
C LEU A 215 2.26 8.92 -19.62
N GLY A 216 1.23 9.45 -20.27
CA GLY A 216 1.09 9.41 -21.75
C GLY A 216 0.81 8.01 -22.31
N VAL A 217 0.16 7.15 -21.53
CA VAL A 217 -0.24 5.81 -21.95
C VAL A 217 -1.69 5.84 -22.41
N ASN A 218 -1.88 6.03 -23.71
CA ASN A 218 -3.22 6.04 -24.31
C ASN A 218 -3.77 4.61 -24.42
N GLY A 219 -5.02 4.41 -23.99
CA GLY A 219 -5.79 3.18 -24.24
C GLY A 219 -5.92 2.20 -23.07
N THR A 220 -5.06 2.23 -22.05
CA THR A 220 -5.22 1.36 -20.88
C THR A 220 -6.16 2.00 -19.86
N PRO A 221 -7.30 1.37 -19.54
CA PRO A 221 -8.18 1.87 -18.47
C PRO A 221 -7.48 1.86 -17.12
N ILE A 222 -7.58 2.97 -16.39
CA ILE A 222 -7.05 3.10 -15.03
C ILE A 222 -8.22 3.41 -14.11
N HIS A 223 -8.45 2.53 -13.13
CA HIS A 223 -9.57 2.62 -12.21
C HIS A 223 -9.10 2.99 -10.81
N THR A 224 -9.85 3.86 -10.14
CA THR A 224 -9.67 4.12 -8.71
C THR A 224 -10.57 3.20 -7.92
N VAL A 225 -9.97 2.44 -6.98
CA VAL A 225 -10.67 1.60 -6.01
C VAL A 225 -10.05 1.88 -4.65
N TYR A 226 -10.75 2.62 -3.80
CA TYR A 226 -10.29 2.86 -2.43
C TYR A 226 -10.26 1.54 -1.66
N HIS A 227 -9.21 1.30 -0.90
CA HIS A 227 -9.11 0.06 -0.11
C HIS A 227 -10.25 -0.06 0.90
N GLY A 228 -10.60 1.06 1.52
CA GLY A 228 -11.64 1.09 2.53
C GLY A 228 -11.31 0.26 3.78
N LEU A 229 -12.27 0.23 4.68
CA LEU A 229 -12.23 -0.60 5.89
C LEU A 229 -13.63 -1.18 6.15
N ASN A 230 -13.72 -2.16 7.05
CA ASN A 230 -15.01 -2.62 7.54
C ASN A 230 -15.55 -1.58 8.54
N VAL A 231 -16.31 -0.62 8.02
CA VAL A 231 -16.83 0.51 8.82
C VAL A 231 -17.68 0.08 10.02
N ARG A 232 -18.29 -1.11 9.96
CA ARG A 232 -19.12 -1.67 11.04
C ARG A 232 -18.31 -2.06 12.27
N GLN A 233 -17.00 -2.28 12.14
CA GLN A 233 -16.10 -2.58 13.26
C GLN A 233 -15.71 -1.32 14.05
N PHE A 234 -15.92 -0.13 13.48
CA PHE A 234 -15.57 1.13 14.11
C PHE A 234 -16.81 1.80 14.72
N VAL A 235 -17.01 1.58 16.03
CA VAL A 235 -18.12 2.16 16.79
C VAL A 235 -17.92 3.68 16.91
N PRO A 236 -18.98 4.49 16.72
CA PRO A 236 -18.89 5.94 16.95
C PRO A 236 -18.57 6.25 18.41
N ARG A 237 -17.79 7.31 18.63
CA ARG A 237 -17.51 7.85 19.95
C ARG A 237 -18.80 8.40 20.59
N GLN A 238 -18.95 8.20 21.91
CA GLN A 238 -20.05 8.80 22.63
C GLN A 238 -19.71 10.23 23.05
N SER A 239 -20.67 11.14 22.97
CA SER A 239 -20.47 12.58 23.26
C SER A 239 -19.94 12.86 24.67
N ALA A 240 -20.24 11.99 25.64
CA ALA A 240 -19.81 12.12 27.03
C ALA A 240 -18.32 11.81 27.27
N GLU A 241 -17.65 11.15 26.32
CA GLU A 241 -16.22 10.78 26.45
C GLU A 241 -15.28 11.91 26.03
N LEU A 242 -15.79 13.07 25.61
CA LEU A 242 -15.06 14.11 24.91
C LEU A 242 -14.42 15.18 25.80
N GLU A 243 -14.66 15.19 27.12
CA GLU A 243 -14.15 16.21 28.05
C GLU A 243 -13.12 15.67 29.03
N SER A 244 -11.97 15.29 28.52
CA SER A 244 -10.79 15.11 29.38
C SER A 244 -10.26 16.48 29.85
N ALA A 245 -9.86 16.57 31.13
CA ALA A 245 -9.23 17.78 31.68
C ALA A 245 -7.94 18.18 30.93
N THR A 246 -7.31 17.24 30.24
CA THR A 246 -6.15 17.45 29.35
C THR A 246 -6.44 16.80 27.99
N PRO A 247 -6.62 17.61 26.92
CA PRO A 247 -6.86 17.09 25.57
C PRO A 247 -5.75 16.14 25.09
N LEU A 248 -6.13 14.99 24.51
CA LEU A 248 -5.23 13.99 23.97
C LEU A 248 -5.13 14.14 22.43
N LEU A 249 -3.96 14.53 21.96
CA LEU A 249 -3.59 14.49 20.54
C LEU A 249 -3.04 13.09 20.23
N LEU A 250 -3.64 12.38 19.30
CA LEU A 250 -3.20 11.05 18.90
C LEU A 250 -2.56 11.08 17.52
N THR A 251 -1.44 10.41 17.36
CA THR A 251 -0.86 10.08 16.07
C THR A 251 -0.44 8.62 16.02
N VAL A 252 -0.66 7.97 14.87
CA VAL A 252 -0.41 6.52 14.70
C VAL A 252 0.35 6.27 13.40
N GLY A 253 1.41 5.48 13.50
CA GLY A 253 2.15 5.07 12.31
C GLY A 253 3.61 4.73 12.57
N ARG A 254 4.27 4.12 11.58
CA ARG A 254 5.70 3.84 11.65
C ARG A 254 6.52 5.14 11.64
N MET A 255 7.61 5.20 12.37
CA MET A 255 8.52 6.35 12.38
C MET A 255 9.37 6.39 11.11
N VAL A 256 8.76 6.84 10.03
CA VAL A 256 9.38 7.04 8.71
C VAL A 256 9.06 8.45 8.20
N GLU A 257 9.96 9.00 7.37
CA GLU A 257 9.94 10.38 6.91
C GLU A 257 8.56 10.86 6.42
N LYS A 258 7.89 10.07 5.59
CA LYS A 258 6.59 10.44 4.99
C LYS A 258 5.44 10.66 5.98
N LYS A 259 5.58 10.28 7.24
CA LYS A 259 4.58 10.51 8.29
C LYS A 259 4.66 11.93 8.90
N GLY A 260 5.76 12.66 8.68
CA GLY A 260 5.91 14.04 9.10
C GLY A 260 5.98 14.25 10.61
N PHE A 261 6.35 13.23 11.39
CA PHE A 261 6.41 13.33 12.85
C PHE A 261 7.30 14.45 13.39
N PRO A 262 8.46 14.81 12.77
CA PRO A 262 9.20 15.99 13.18
C PRO A 262 8.38 17.28 13.09
N VAL A 263 7.52 17.42 12.08
CA VAL A 263 6.64 18.60 11.92
C VAL A 263 5.59 18.63 13.04
N LEU A 264 5.03 17.48 13.45
CA LEU A 264 4.13 17.42 14.59
C LEU A 264 4.82 17.81 15.90
N LEU A 265 6.05 17.36 16.14
CA LEU A 265 6.81 17.74 17.32
C LEU A 265 7.10 19.26 17.36
N GLN A 266 7.45 19.84 16.22
CA GLN A 266 7.60 21.31 16.12
C GLN A 266 6.27 22.04 16.41
N ALA A 267 5.14 21.55 15.90
CA ALA A 267 3.82 22.08 16.22
C ALA A 267 3.48 21.95 17.71
N CYS A 268 3.80 20.81 18.35
CA CYS A 268 3.66 20.61 19.80
C CYS A 268 4.50 21.65 20.59
N ARG A 269 5.71 21.95 20.13
CA ARG A 269 6.55 22.98 20.76
C ARG A 269 5.90 24.37 20.67
N LEU A 270 5.33 24.71 19.51
CA LEU A 270 4.61 25.99 19.33
C LEU A 270 3.38 26.07 20.24
N LEU A 271 2.58 25.01 20.32
CA LEU A 271 1.40 24.93 21.19
C LEU A 271 1.80 25.09 22.68
N LYS A 272 2.84 24.38 23.14
CA LYS A 272 3.34 24.45 24.51
C LYS A 272 3.81 25.85 24.84
N ASN A 273 4.59 26.49 23.96
CA ASN A 273 5.05 27.85 24.13
C ASN A 273 3.89 28.88 24.15
N GLY A 274 2.81 28.60 23.44
CA GLY A 274 1.56 29.37 23.43
C GLY A 274 0.68 29.11 24.67
N GLY A 275 1.14 28.31 25.64
CA GLY A 275 0.41 28.02 26.88
C GLY A 275 -0.75 27.03 26.73
N GLN A 276 -0.86 26.34 25.59
CA GLN A 276 -1.91 25.32 25.38
C GLN A 276 -1.63 24.11 26.28
N ARG A 277 -2.69 23.57 26.92
CA ARG A 277 -2.63 22.31 27.66
C ARG A 277 -3.03 21.18 26.74
N PHE A 278 -2.18 20.16 26.59
CA PHE A 278 -2.45 18.96 25.83
C PHE A 278 -1.48 17.85 26.23
N HIS A 279 -1.81 16.63 25.87
CA HIS A 279 -0.88 15.50 25.82
C HIS A 279 -0.86 14.94 24.40
N CYS A 280 0.32 14.61 23.87
CA CYS A 280 0.46 14.03 22.52
C CYS A 280 0.98 12.60 22.63
N LEU A 281 0.16 11.64 22.17
CA LEU A 281 0.49 10.21 22.17
C LEU A 281 0.86 9.75 20.76
N PHE A 282 2.08 9.24 20.62
CA PHE A 282 2.56 8.55 19.44
C PHE A 282 2.40 7.04 19.63
N VAL A 283 1.54 6.39 18.86
CA VAL A 283 1.46 4.93 18.78
C VAL A 283 2.22 4.48 17.54
N SER A 284 3.39 3.87 17.74
CA SER A 284 4.31 3.59 16.64
C SER A 284 4.83 2.17 16.66
N GLY A 285 4.74 1.49 15.52
CA GLY A 285 5.57 0.32 15.26
C GLY A 285 7.04 0.72 15.06
N ALA A 286 7.97 -0.21 15.35
CA ALA A 286 9.40 -0.01 15.14
C ALA A 286 9.69 0.57 13.74
N GLY A 287 10.50 1.59 13.68
CA GLY A 287 10.87 2.28 12.44
C GLY A 287 12.29 2.82 12.49
N VAL A 288 12.88 3.03 11.32
CA VAL A 288 14.27 3.50 11.18
C VAL A 288 14.49 4.88 11.83
N GLY A 289 13.42 5.66 12.01
CA GLY A 289 13.47 7.01 12.59
C GLY A 289 13.16 7.09 14.09
N GLU A 290 12.99 5.97 14.79
CA GLU A 290 12.55 5.98 16.19
C GLU A 290 13.51 6.75 17.11
N GLN A 291 14.80 6.46 17.02
CA GLN A 291 15.82 7.16 17.82
C GLN A 291 15.88 8.66 17.54
N GLN A 292 15.68 9.05 16.28
CA GLN A 292 15.66 10.47 15.89
C GLN A 292 14.44 11.18 16.50
N ILE A 293 13.28 10.55 16.51
CA ILE A 293 12.06 11.11 17.13
C ILE A 293 12.23 11.27 18.64
N ILE A 294 12.80 10.27 19.31
CA ILE A 294 13.06 10.33 20.76
C ILE A 294 14.05 11.46 21.08
N SER A 295 15.15 11.59 20.33
CA SER A 295 16.09 12.68 20.52
C SER A 295 15.45 14.05 20.29
N LEU A 296 14.62 14.18 19.25
CA LEU A 296 13.94 15.44 18.94
C LEU A 296 12.93 15.86 20.02
N ILE A 297 12.23 14.90 20.66
CA ILE A 297 11.35 15.16 21.81
C ILE A 297 12.15 15.82 22.95
N GLN A 298 13.35 15.33 23.26
CA GLN A 298 14.22 15.88 24.30
C GLN A 298 14.77 17.26 23.91
N GLU A 299 15.29 17.41 22.71
CA GLU A 299 15.83 18.67 22.18
C GLU A 299 14.79 19.80 22.19
N LEU A 300 13.53 19.47 21.85
CA LEU A 300 12.42 20.43 21.87
C LEU A 300 11.83 20.61 23.27
N GLY A 301 12.29 19.90 24.30
CA GLY A 301 11.79 20.01 25.68
C GLY A 301 10.32 19.59 25.78
N LEU A 302 9.93 18.48 25.15
CA LEU A 302 8.55 17.99 25.07
C LEU A 302 8.28 16.74 25.89
N ALA A 303 9.25 16.24 26.66
CA ALA A 303 9.15 15.00 27.41
C ALA A 303 8.00 14.98 28.46
N ASP A 304 7.51 16.14 28.88
CA ASP A 304 6.38 16.29 29.81
C ASP A 304 5.00 16.23 29.11
N VAL A 305 4.93 16.46 27.80
CA VAL A 305 3.67 16.51 27.01
C VAL A 305 3.60 15.53 25.87
N VAL A 306 4.68 14.80 25.56
CA VAL A 306 4.73 13.82 24.48
C VAL A 306 5.12 12.45 25.03
N THR A 307 4.34 11.44 24.72
CA THR A 307 4.66 10.02 25.02
C THR A 307 4.71 9.22 23.73
N VAL A 308 5.69 8.31 23.64
CA VAL A 308 5.80 7.31 22.57
C VAL A 308 5.47 5.95 23.17
N GLN A 309 4.54 5.25 22.53
CA GLN A 309 4.12 3.90 22.93
C GLN A 309 4.31 2.94 21.74
N PRO A 310 4.69 1.68 21.97
CA PRO A 310 4.77 0.65 20.93
C PRO A 310 3.44 0.46 20.20
N ALA A 311 3.50 -0.17 19.00
CA ALA A 311 2.30 -0.60 18.28
C ALA A 311 1.45 -1.54 19.16
N VAL A 312 0.17 -1.35 19.09
CA VAL A 312 -0.86 -2.09 19.85
C VAL A 312 -1.74 -2.90 18.91
N THR A 313 -2.58 -3.77 19.44
CA THR A 313 -3.61 -4.48 18.67
C THR A 313 -4.66 -3.50 18.12
N GLN A 314 -5.46 -3.98 17.16
CA GLN A 314 -6.51 -3.13 16.57
C GLN A 314 -7.62 -2.78 17.59
N GLU A 315 -7.94 -3.72 18.49
CA GLU A 315 -8.90 -3.49 19.58
C GLU A 315 -8.41 -2.42 20.56
N GLU A 316 -7.15 -2.51 20.98
CA GLU A 316 -6.53 -1.50 21.84
C GLU A 316 -6.45 -0.13 21.15
N LEU A 317 -6.13 -0.11 19.86
CA LEU A 317 -6.09 1.12 19.07
C LEU A 317 -7.46 1.77 18.96
N GLN A 318 -8.54 1.01 18.81
CA GLN A 318 -9.91 1.53 18.84
C GLN A 318 -10.23 2.20 20.20
N ALA A 319 -9.84 1.60 21.31
CA ALA A 319 -10.01 2.21 22.63
C ALA A 319 -9.24 3.54 22.75
N ILE A 320 -8.03 3.62 22.16
CA ILE A 320 -7.24 4.85 22.14
C ILE A 320 -7.90 5.91 21.24
N TYR A 321 -8.46 5.55 20.06
CA TYR A 321 -9.23 6.48 19.24
C TYR A 321 -10.40 7.09 20.01
N HIS A 322 -11.08 6.32 20.86
CA HIS A 322 -12.19 6.81 21.67
C HIS A 322 -11.76 7.81 22.75
N GLN A 323 -10.57 7.61 23.34
CA GLN A 323 -10.01 8.49 24.36
C GLN A 323 -9.40 9.78 23.77
N ALA A 324 -8.98 9.76 22.50
CA ALA A 324 -8.31 10.89 21.88
C ALA A 324 -9.26 12.07 21.64
N THR A 325 -8.77 13.29 21.78
CA THR A 325 -9.50 14.52 21.46
C THR A 325 -9.39 14.85 19.98
N LEU A 326 -8.20 14.67 19.39
CA LEU A 326 -7.87 14.90 17.98
C LEU A 326 -6.96 13.80 17.46
N PHE A 327 -7.09 13.48 16.18
CA PHE A 327 -6.10 12.70 15.46
C PHE A 327 -5.28 13.61 14.54
N VAL A 328 -3.97 13.54 14.61
CA VAL A 328 -3.06 14.41 13.84
C VAL A 328 -2.05 13.57 13.09
N LEU A 329 -2.02 13.68 11.77
CA LEU A 329 -1.04 12.97 10.94
C LEU A 329 -0.56 13.88 9.79
N PRO A 330 0.53 14.64 9.98
CA PRO A 330 1.01 15.60 9.00
C PRO A 330 1.88 14.93 7.93
N CYS A 331 1.28 14.05 7.12
CA CYS A 331 1.96 13.37 6.04
C CYS A 331 2.69 14.34 5.12
N GLN A 332 3.83 13.89 4.60
CA GLN A 332 4.66 14.67 3.68
C GLN A 332 5.20 13.78 2.56
N ILE A 333 5.72 14.41 1.52
CA ILE A 333 6.47 13.74 0.48
C ILE A 333 7.91 13.60 0.98
N ALA A 334 8.41 12.36 1.05
CA ALA A 334 9.80 12.07 1.41
C ALA A 334 10.77 12.48 0.29
N GLU A 335 12.04 12.67 0.62
CA GLU A 335 13.08 13.07 -0.35
C GLU A 335 13.18 12.14 -1.56
N ASN A 336 12.99 10.83 -1.35
CA ASN A 336 13.01 9.83 -2.42
C ASN A 336 11.68 9.73 -3.22
N GLY A 337 10.70 10.61 -2.92
CA GLY A 337 9.39 10.65 -3.53
C GLY A 337 8.35 9.73 -2.87
N ASP A 338 8.73 8.87 -1.88
CA ASP A 338 7.76 8.03 -1.15
C ASP A 338 6.74 8.91 -0.43
N ARG A 339 5.48 8.50 -0.52
CA ARG A 339 4.35 9.17 0.13
C ARG A 339 3.24 8.17 0.42
N ASP A 340 2.35 8.53 1.32
CA ASP A 340 1.12 7.77 1.48
C ASP A 340 0.09 8.19 0.40
N GLY A 341 -0.74 7.27 -0.04
CA GLY A 341 -1.95 7.59 -0.81
C GLY A 341 -2.99 8.20 0.13
N ILE A 342 -3.77 7.33 0.77
CA ILE A 342 -4.64 7.66 1.91
C ILE A 342 -4.21 6.74 3.05
N PRO A 343 -3.68 7.29 4.17
CA PRO A 343 -3.30 6.47 5.32
C PRO A 343 -4.51 5.80 5.98
N ASN A 344 -4.50 4.48 6.16
CA ASN A 344 -5.61 3.74 6.79
C ASN A 344 -5.96 4.28 8.18
N VAL A 345 -4.97 4.68 8.97
CA VAL A 345 -5.18 5.23 10.32
C VAL A 345 -5.96 6.55 10.33
N LEU A 346 -5.92 7.34 9.23
CA LEU A 346 -6.83 8.49 9.06
C LEU A 346 -8.26 8.02 8.81
N VAL A 347 -8.45 7.02 7.95
CA VAL A 347 -9.78 6.44 7.67
C VAL A 347 -10.36 5.84 8.95
N GLU A 348 -9.55 5.13 9.74
CA GLU A 348 -9.93 4.54 11.04
C GLU A 348 -10.35 5.59 12.06
N ALA A 349 -9.52 6.64 12.24
CA ALA A 349 -9.85 7.76 13.13
C ALA A 349 -11.16 8.44 12.73
N MET A 350 -11.33 8.76 11.45
CA MET A 350 -12.57 9.34 10.94
C MET A 350 -13.77 8.42 11.08
N ALA A 351 -13.58 7.09 10.93
CA ALA A 351 -14.64 6.10 11.15
C ALA A 351 -15.15 6.08 12.58
N THR A 352 -14.35 6.42 13.58
CA THR A 352 -14.81 6.58 14.97
C THR A 352 -15.46 7.94 15.26
N GLY A 353 -15.48 8.86 14.29
CA GLY A 353 -15.94 10.24 14.49
C GLY A 353 -14.91 11.13 15.19
N LEU A 354 -13.64 10.73 15.21
CA LEU A 354 -12.55 11.54 15.75
C LEU A 354 -12.20 12.65 14.75
N PRO A 355 -12.21 13.94 15.16
CA PRO A 355 -11.81 15.03 14.30
C PRO A 355 -10.32 14.92 13.94
N VAL A 356 -9.98 15.16 12.68
CA VAL A 356 -8.65 14.92 12.13
C VAL A 356 -8.00 16.21 11.62
N VAL A 357 -6.67 16.29 11.77
CA VAL A 357 -5.82 17.29 11.11
C VAL A 357 -4.76 16.53 10.30
N SER A 358 -4.65 16.86 9.02
CA SER A 358 -3.65 16.27 8.13
C SER A 358 -3.16 17.30 7.10
N THR A 359 -2.54 16.82 6.03
CA THR A 359 -1.95 17.67 4.99
C THR A 359 -2.62 17.47 3.63
N THR A 360 -2.36 18.39 2.70
CA THR A 360 -2.87 18.32 1.32
C THR A 360 -2.10 17.35 0.42
N VAL A 361 -1.38 16.36 0.99
CA VAL A 361 -0.52 15.43 0.25
C VAL A 361 -1.32 14.33 -0.41
N SER A 362 -1.05 14.07 -1.69
CA SER A 362 -1.53 12.90 -2.46
C SER A 362 -3.06 12.75 -2.45
N GLY A 363 -3.57 11.61 -1.98
CA GLY A 363 -5.01 11.33 -1.89
C GLY A 363 -5.69 11.81 -0.60
N ILE A 364 -4.98 12.44 0.34
CA ILE A 364 -5.56 12.90 1.61
C ILE A 364 -6.73 13.89 1.38
N PRO A 365 -6.68 14.84 0.43
CA PRO A 365 -7.81 15.71 0.11
C PRO A 365 -9.06 14.98 -0.45
N GLU A 366 -8.91 13.74 -0.91
CA GLU A 366 -10.06 12.92 -1.31
C GLU A 366 -10.80 12.37 -0.08
N LEU A 367 -10.07 12.07 0.99
CA LEU A 367 -10.61 11.62 2.27
C LEU A 367 -11.13 12.80 3.09
N ILE A 368 -10.33 13.85 3.26
CA ILE A 368 -10.64 15.01 4.12
C ILE A 368 -11.00 16.20 3.23
N GLU A 369 -12.17 16.75 3.46
CA GLU A 369 -12.59 18.03 2.91
C GLU A 369 -12.31 19.12 3.96
N ASP A 370 -11.42 20.07 3.61
CA ASP A 370 -10.95 21.07 4.56
C ASP A 370 -12.09 21.94 5.11
N GLY A 371 -12.15 22.07 6.44
CA GLY A 371 -13.17 22.80 7.15
C GLY A 371 -14.55 22.12 7.22
N VAL A 372 -14.73 20.94 6.58
CA VAL A 372 -15.99 20.19 6.55
C VAL A 372 -15.86 18.85 7.28
N SER A 373 -14.91 18.00 6.90
CA SER A 373 -14.69 16.67 7.51
C SER A 373 -13.33 16.52 8.21
N GLY A 374 -12.64 17.63 8.43
CA GLY A 374 -11.34 17.73 9.09
C GLY A 374 -10.65 19.02 8.70
N LEU A 375 -9.40 19.19 9.11
CA LEU A 375 -8.58 20.33 8.71
C LEU A 375 -7.37 19.85 7.92
N LEU A 376 -7.06 20.56 6.83
CA LEU A 376 -5.89 20.32 5.99
C LEU A 376 -4.93 21.51 6.05
N VAL A 377 -3.65 21.20 6.17
CA VAL A 377 -2.58 22.20 6.16
C VAL A 377 -1.54 21.84 5.08
N PRO A 378 -0.69 22.78 4.65
CA PRO A 378 0.44 22.46 3.80
C PRO A 378 1.37 21.45 4.47
N GLU A 379 2.02 20.58 3.67
CA GLU A 379 3.07 19.71 4.21
C GLU A 379 4.25 20.53 4.73
N LYS A 380 4.96 19.99 5.75
CA LYS A 380 6.16 20.60 6.34
C LYS A 380 5.94 22.00 6.98
N ASP A 381 4.69 22.38 7.25
CA ASP A 381 4.33 23.64 7.89
C ASP A 381 3.87 23.41 9.33
N ALA A 382 4.80 23.50 10.28
CA ALA A 382 4.51 23.31 11.70
C ALA A 382 3.66 24.46 12.28
N GLN A 383 3.73 25.67 11.71
CA GLN A 383 2.94 26.82 12.19
C GLN A 383 1.46 26.65 11.80
N ALA A 384 1.18 26.31 10.53
CA ALA A 384 -0.17 26.00 10.08
C ALA A 384 -0.75 24.80 10.84
N LEU A 385 0.06 23.77 11.10
CA LEU A 385 -0.36 22.60 11.87
C LEU A 385 -0.72 22.97 13.30
N ALA A 386 0.10 23.75 14.00
CA ALA A 386 -0.18 24.23 15.36
C ALA A 386 -1.43 25.08 15.41
N ALA A 387 -1.64 25.99 14.45
CA ALA A 387 -2.84 26.83 14.37
C ALA A 387 -4.11 25.99 14.15
N ALA A 388 -4.08 24.99 13.27
CA ALA A 388 -5.20 24.07 13.03
C ALA A 388 -5.55 23.26 14.30
N ILE A 389 -4.53 22.71 14.99
CA ILE A 389 -4.70 22.02 16.27
C ILE A 389 -5.31 22.95 17.32
N ALA A 390 -4.74 24.16 17.52
CA ALA A 390 -5.24 25.14 18.48
C ALA A 390 -6.71 25.51 18.23
N ARG A 391 -7.10 25.69 16.95
CA ARG A 391 -8.49 25.96 16.56
C ARG A 391 -9.44 24.85 17.00
N LEU A 392 -9.05 23.59 16.83
CA LEU A 392 -9.87 22.45 17.27
C LEU A 392 -9.87 22.29 18.79
N LEU A 393 -8.75 22.57 19.48
CA LEU A 393 -8.70 22.54 20.94
C LEU A 393 -9.62 23.58 21.56
N ALA A 394 -9.76 24.74 20.94
CA ALA A 394 -10.58 25.85 21.43
C ALA A 394 -12.09 25.64 21.28
N SER A 395 -12.58 24.74 20.40
CA SER A 395 -14.02 24.60 20.12
C SER A 395 -14.46 23.13 20.11
N ALA A 396 -15.18 22.72 21.15
CA ALA A 396 -15.83 21.41 21.23
C ALA A 396 -16.91 21.24 20.12
N GLU A 397 -17.65 22.28 19.83
CA GLU A 397 -18.67 22.28 18.77
C GLU A 397 -18.03 21.99 17.39
N LEU A 398 -16.91 22.64 17.07
CA LEU A 398 -16.20 22.41 15.83
C LEU A 398 -15.66 20.98 15.74
N ARG A 399 -15.11 20.46 16.85
CA ARG A 399 -14.66 19.07 16.91
C ARG A 399 -15.80 18.10 16.62
N HIS A 400 -16.96 18.31 17.21
CA HIS A 400 -18.15 17.47 17.03
C HIS A 400 -18.66 17.54 15.57
N THR A 401 -18.76 18.75 15.02
CA THR A 401 -19.22 18.95 13.64
C THR A 401 -18.31 18.24 12.63
N LEU A 402 -16.99 18.48 12.71
CA LEU A 402 -16.04 17.87 11.80
C LEU A 402 -15.94 16.35 11.99
N GLY A 403 -16.01 15.86 13.24
CA GLY A 403 -15.96 14.44 13.53
C GLY A 403 -17.16 13.68 12.97
N ASN A 404 -18.36 14.22 13.08
CA ASN A 404 -19.57 13.61 12.51
C ASN A 404 -19.50 13.57 10.97
N ALA A 405 -19.14 14.70 10.34
CA ALA A 405 -18.97 14.75 8.88
C ALA A 405 -17.84 13.82 8.40
N ALA A 406 -16.75 13.69 9.16
CA ALA A 406 -15.69 12.74 8.90
C ALA A 406 -16.19 11.30 8.84
N ARG A 407 -16.95 10.88 9.85
CA ARG A 407 -17.53 9.54 9.90
C ARG A 407 -18.52 9.30 8.76
N GLU A 408 -19.42 10.23 8.50
CA GLU A 408 -20.38 10.13 7.40
C GLU A 408 -19.66 9.89 6.08
N LYS A 409 -18.65 10.69 5.78
CA LYS A 409 -17.84 10.56 4.56
C LYS A 409 -17.15 9.20 4.45
N VAL A 410 -16.56 8.71 5.54
CA VAL A 410 -15.92 7.39 5.55
C VAL A 410 -16.93 6.27 5.35
N CYS A 411 -18.06 6.29 6.04
CA CYS A 411 -19.12 5.29 5.88
C CYS A 411 -19.66 5.24 4.45
N HIS A 412 -19.69 6.37 3.75
CA HIS A 412 -20.21 6.45 2.39
C HIS A 412 -19.17 6.07 1.32
N LEU A 413 -17.90 6.48 1.45
CA LEU A 413 -16.90 6.37 0.38
C LEU A 413 -15.82 5.31 0.64
N PHE A 414 -15.63 4.90 1.88
CA PHE A 414 -14.54 4.02 2.28
C PHE A 414 -15.01 2.71 2.91
N ASP A 415 -16.23 2.26 2.62
CA ASP A 415 -16.67 0.91 2.96
C ASP A 415 -16.03 -0.10 2.01
N ALA A 416 -15.23 -1.03 2.56
CA ALA A 416 -14.52 -2.03 1.79
C ALA A 416 -15.46 -2.98 1.04
N GLU A 417 -16.65 -3.31 1.62
CA GLU A 417 -17.66 -4.17 0.98
C GLU A 417 -18.26 -3.52 -0.27
N GLU A 418 -18.42 -2.20 -0.28
CA GLU A 418 -18.91 -1.46 -1.44
C GLU A 418 -17.78 -1.26 -2.47
N ASN A 419 -16.60 -0.85 -2.02
CA ASN A 419 -15.49 -0.51 -2.92
C ASN A 419 -14.99 -1.71 -3.72
N ILE A 420 -14.99 -2.90 -3.13
CA ILE A 420 -14.56 -4.13 -3.81
C ILE A 420 -15.43 -4.50 -5.03
N GLN A 421 -16.66 -4.00 -5.11
CA GLN A 421 -17.59 -4.29 -6.21
C GLN A 421 -17.00 -3.86 -7.56
N THR A 422 -16.25 -2.77 -7.59
CA THR A 422 -15.63 -2.28 -8.82
C THR A 422 -14.58 -3.28 -9.32
N LEU A 423 -13.67 -3.73 -8.46
CA LEU A 423 -12.66 -4.72 -8.82
C LEU A 423 -13.30 -6.07 -9.18
N HIS A 424 -14.32 -6.47 -8.42
CA HIS A 424 -15.09 -7.69 -8.69
C HIS A 424 -15.68 -7.68 -10.11
N ARG A 425 -16.32 -6.58 -10.53
CA ARG A 425 -16.88 -6.45 -11.90
C ARG A 425 -15.78 -6.53 -12.97
N LEU A 426 -14.65 -5.85 -12.78
CA LEU A 426 -13.52 -5.91 -13.69
C LEU A 426 -13.00 -7.35 -13.88
N PHE A 427 -12.96 -8.13 -12.81
CA PHE A 427 -12.55 -9.53 -12.89
C PHE A 427 -13.61 -10.43 -13.55
N LEU A 428 -14.88 -10.21 -13.28
CA LEU A 428 -15.95 -10.97 -13.97
C LEU A 428 -15.88 -10.74 -15.49
N ASP A 429 -15.57 -9.53 -15.93
CA ASP A 429 -15.41 -9.24 -17.36
C ASP A 429 -14.15 -9.90 -17.95
N CYS A 430 -13.11 -10.11 -17.14
CA CYS A 430 -11.96 -10.91 -17.54
C CYS A 430 -12.24 -12.40 -17.67
N LEU A 431 -13.20 -12.92 -16.89
CA LEU A 431 -13.58 -14.35 -16.94
C LEU A 431 -14.52 -14.68 -18.11
N LYS A 432 -15.25 -13.69 -18.66
CA LYS A 432 -16.14 -13.83 -19.81
C LYS A 432 -15.40 -13.75 -21.14
N SER A 433 -14.27 -13.08 -21.17
CA SER A 433 -13.42 -12.88 -22.37
C SER A 433 -12.42 -14.02 -22.56
#